data_980d795f5e2a17a71d649b5d19451045
#
_entry.id   980d795f5e2a17a71d649b5d19451045
#
_cell.length_a   1.000
_cell.length_b   1.000
_cell.length_c   1.000
_cell.angle_alpha   90.00
_cell.angle_beta   90.00
_cell.angle_gamma   90.00
#
_symmetry.space_group_name_H-M   'P 1'
#
loop_
_entity.id
_entity.type
_entity.pdbx_description
1 polymer ?
#
loop_
_entity_poly.entity_id
_entity_poly.type
_entity_poly.pdbx_seq_one_letter_code
_entity_poly.pdbx_strand_id
1 'polypeptide(L)'
;YDFNYAIHLHGPDMPLYPDADDVWENVKDLDPRIGMCLDIGHDRRNGKDPVADLEKYISRVFDIHLKDVTGASKAGYSVEVGRGILDIPGFVRMLRKTGYDGVVSLEHERNMKDPFIGIAESIGYFRGVVATTSDRQK
;
A
#
# COMPACT_ATOMS: atom_id res chain seq x y z
N TYR A 1 5.21 24.06 -11.84
CA TYR A 1 5.29 23.65 -10.42
C TYR A 1 6.03 22.33 -10.33
N ASP A 2 6.86 22.18 -9.30
CA ASP A 2 7.64 20.98 -9.03
C ASP A 2 6.92 20.13 -7.96
N PHE A 3 6.01 19.29 -8.41
CA PHE A 3 5.28 18.33 -7.56
C PHE A 3 4.88 17.09 -8.37
N ASN A 4 4.73 15.97 -7.67
CA ASN A 4 4.16 14.75 -8.23
C ASN A 4 2.64 14.71 -8.01
N TYR A 5 1.94 14.08 -8.93
CA TYR A 5 0.51 13.80 -8.82
C TYR A 5 0.32 12.29 -8.65
N ALA A 6 -0.23 11.87 -7.52
CA ALA A 6 -0.45 10.45 -7.21
C ALA A 6 -1.94 10.11 -7.30
N ILE A 7 -2.30 9.23 -8.23
CA ILE A 7 -3.66 8.68 -8.34
C ILE A 7 -3.80 7.59 -7.28
N HIS A 8 -4.73 7.77 -6.34
CA HIS A 8 -5.02 6.74 -5.35
C HIS A 8 -5.89 5.64 -5.97
N LEU A 9 -5.37 4.42 -6.02
CA LEU A 9 -6.14 3.24 -6.39
C LEU A 9 -7.08 2.84 -5.24
N HIS A 10 -8.34 2.46 -5.56
CA HIS A 10 -9.38 2.36 -4.54
C HIS A 10 -10.11 1.01 -4.53
N GLY A 11 -9.54 -0.01 -5.16
CA GLY A 11 -10.01 -1.40 -5.11
C GLY A 11 -11.26 -1.69 -5.93
N PRO A 12 -11.81 -2.89 -5.78
CA PRO A 12 -12.81 -3.44 -6.68
C PRO A 12 -14.20 -2.78 -6.57
N ASP A 13 -14.36 -1.83 -5.65
CA ASP A 13 -15.61 -1.09 -5.48
C ASP A 13 -15.72 0.13 -6.39
N MET A 14 -14.61 0.57 -6.97
CA MET A 14 -14.54 1.73 -7.85
C MET A 14 -14.36 1.31 -9.30
N PRO A 15 -15.07 1.98 -10.26
CA PRO A 15 -14.96 1.66 -11.68
C PRO A 15 -13.67 2.19 -12.32
N LEU A 16 -12.98 3.14 -11.68
CA LEU A 16 -11.74 3.74 -12.15
C LEU A 16 -10.62 3.46 -11.15
N TYR A 17 -9.47 3.07 -11.67
CA TYR A 17 -8.25 2.83 -10.89
C TYR A 17 -8.44 1.83 -9.75
N PRO A 18 -8.96 0.62 -10.04
CA PRO A 18 -9.16 -0.39 -9.00
C PRO A 18 -7.85 -0.98 -8.47
N ASP A 19 -6.78 -0.97 -9.25
CA ASP A 19 -5.48 -1.56 -8.93
C ASP A 19 -4.31 -0.84 -9.60
N ALA A 20 -3.09 -1.28 -9.28
CA ALA A 20 -1.87 -0.68 -9.80
C ALA A 20 -1.70 -0.86 -11.32
N ASP A 21 -2.14 -1.99 -11.89
CA ASP A 21 -2.07 -2.22 -13.33
C ASP A 21 -2.95 -1.20 -14.09
N ASP A 22 -4.15 -0.91 -13.59
CA ASP A 22 -5.07 0.03 -14.23
C ASP A 22 -4.54 1.46 -14.16
N VAL A 23 -3.99 1.88 -13.02
CA VAL A 23 -3.32 3.19 -12.92
C VAL A 23 -2.16 3.27 -13.89
N TRP A 24 -1.29 2.25 -13.94
CA TRP A 24 -0.14 2.22 -14.83
C TRP A 24 -0.53 2.36 -16.29
N GLU A 25 -1.52 1.61 -16.77
CA GLU A 25 -1.98 1.66 -18.16
C GLU A 25 -2.46 3.08 -18.55
N ASN A 26 -2.99 3.83 -17.60
CA ASN A 26 -3.48 5.19 -17.85
C ASN A 26 -2.40 6.27 -17.71
N VAL A 27 -1.27 6.01 -17.02
CA VAL A 27 -0.27 7.05 -16.75
C VAL A 27 1.09 6.81 -17.42
N LYS A 28 1.37 5.61 -17.93
CA LYS A 28 2.69 5.22 -18.45
C LYS A 28 3.24 6.15 -19.54
N ASP A 29 2.36 6.68 -20.38
CA ASP A 29 2.69 7.57 -21.50
C ASP A 29 2.53 9.06 -21.17
N LEU A 30 2.15 9.40 -19.92
CA LEU A 30 2.00 10.76 -19.45
C LEU A 30 3.31 11.29 -18.82
N ASP A 31 3.28 12.56 -18.41
CA ASP A 31 4.38 13.19 -17.66
C ASP A 31 4.84 12.29 -16.51
N PRO A 32 6.16 12.04 -16.36
CA PRO A 32 6.68 11.14 -15.33
C PRO A 32 6.34 11.54 -13.89
N ARG A 33 5.88 12.76 -13.66
CA ARG A 33 5.36 13.23 -12.36
C ARG A 33 3.93 12.80 -12.05
N ILE A 34 3.25 12.13 -13.01
CA ILE A 34 1.93 11.53 -12.78
C ILE A 34 2.15 10.05 -12.51
N GLY A 35 1.72 9.57 -11.35
CA GLY A 35 1.89 8.20 -10.91
C GLY A 35 0.79 7.79 -9.93
N MET A 36 1.12 6.95 -8.97
CA MET A 36 0.13 6.36 -8.07
C MET A 36 0.46 6.55 -6.59
N CYS A 37 -0.60 6.59 -5.81
CA CYS A 37 -0.61 6.22 -4.40
C CYS A 37 -1.03 4.74 -4.35
N LEU A 38 -0.08 3.85 -4.01
CA LEU A 38 -0.32 2.41 -3.92
C LEU A 38 -0.99 2.08 -2.59
N ASP A 39 -2.31 1.89 -2.60
CA ASP A 39 -3.00 1.32 -1.44
C ASP A 39 -2.90 -0.21 -1.48
N ILE A 40 -2.07 -0.76 -0.60
CA ILE A 40 -1.77 -2.20 -0.60
C ILE A 40 -2.97 -3.07 -0.20
N GLY A 41 -3.90 -2.54 0.56
CA GLY A 41 -5.13 -3.25 0.93
C GLY A 41 -6.15 -3.27 -0.20
N HIS A 42 -6.35 -2.14 -0.86
CA HIS A 42 -7.25 -2.07 -2.02
C HIS A 42 -6.72 -2.88 -3.20
N ASP A 43 -5.43 -2.82 -3.46
CA ASP A 43 -4.76 -3.63 -4.47
C ASP A 43 -4.95 -5.13 -4.18
N ARG A 44 -4.75 -5.55 -2.92
CA ARG A 44 -4.98 -6.93 -2.49
C ARG A 44 -6.44 -7.37 -2.65
N ARG A 45 -7.42 -6.52 -2.32
CA ARG A 45 -8.84 -6.80 -2.50
C ARG A 45 -9.21 -7.00 -3.97
N ASN A 46 -8.45 -6.42 -4.90
CA ASN A 46 -8.59 -6.65 -6.34
C ASN A 46 -7.84 -7.90 -6.84
N GLY A 47 -7.34 -8.74 -5.91
CA GLY A 47 -6.66 -10.00 -6.22
C GLY A 47 -5.20 -9.87 -6.61
N LYS A 48 -4.61 -8.67 -6.49
CA LYS A 48 -3.22 -8.40 -6.85
C LYS A 48 -2.25 -8.77 -5.71
N ASP A 49 -0.97 -8.72 -6.02
CA ASP A 49 0.13 -8.86 -5.05
C ASP A 49 0.85 -7.51 -4.90
N PRO A 50 0.54 -6.73 -3.84
CA PRO A 50 1.13 -5.40 -3.68
C PRO A 50 2.65 -5.41 -3.49
N VAL A 51 3.25 -6.55 -3.10
CA VAL A 51 4.73 -6.68 -3.04
C VAL A 51 5.31 -6.71 -4.45
N ALA A 52 4.71 -7.50 -5.35
CA ALA A 52 5.10 -7.56 -6.75
C ALA A 52 4.82 -6.25 -7.49
N ASP A 53 3.67 -5.62 -7.20
CA ASP A 53 3.26 -4.38 -7.85
C ASP A 53 4.14 -3.19 -7.41
N LEU A 54 4.57 -3.14 -6.15
CA LEU A 54 5.56 -2.16 -5.71
C LEU A 54 6.88 -2.29 -6.50
N GLU A 55 7.40 -3.52 -6.68
CA GLU A 55 8.61 -3.75 -7.45
C GLU A 55 8.44 -3.35 -8.92
N LYS A 56 7.31 -3.73 -9.51
CA LYS A 56 6.99 -3.49 -10.93
C LYS A 56 6.83 -2.00 -11.26
N TYR A 57 6.19 -1.24 -10.37
CA TYR A 57 5.77 0.13 -10.65
C TYR A 57 6.51 1.18 -9.84
N ILE A 58 7.60 0.83 -9.15
CA ILE A 58 8.32 1.70 -8.22
C ILE A 58 8.63 3.10 -8.78
N SER A 59 8.93 3.22 -10.07
CA SER A 59 9.23 4.51 -10.72
C SER A 59 8.04 5.47 -10.78
N ARG A 60 6.85 5.00 -10.50
CA ARG A 60 5.60 5.77 -10.51
C ARG A 60 4.82 5.67 -9.20
N VAL A 61 5.38 5.02 -8.17
CA VAL A 61 4.80 4.98 -6.82
C VAL A 61 5.33 6.17 -6.04
N PHE A 62 4.47 7.16 -5.78
CA PHE A 62 4.85 8.41 -5.11
C PHE A 62 4.35 8.49 -3.68
N ASP A 63 3.32 7.69 -3.35
CA ASP A 63 2.79 7.55 -2.00
C ASP A 63 2.31 6.11 -1.80
N ILE A 64 2.22 5.68 -0.56
CA ILE A 64 1.75 4.34 -0.19
C ILE A 64 0.74 4.47 0.94
N HIS A 65 -0.43 3.87 0.76
CA HIS A 65 -1.35 3.65 1.85
C HIS A 65 -1.17 2.25 2.44
N LEU A 66 -0.77 2.22 3.71
CA LEU A 66 -0.63 1.02 4.52
C LEU A 66 -2.02 0.61 5.03
N LYS A 67 -2.55 -0.45 4.50
CA LYS A 67 -3.86 -1.01 4.84
C LYS A 67 -3.74 -2.53 4.87
N ASP A 68 -4.37 -3.19 5.83
CA ASP A 68 -4.48 -4.65 5.83
C ASP A 68 -5.94 -5.07 5.70
N VAL A 69 -6.17 -6.23 5.11
CA VAL A 69 -7.51 -6.69 4.74
C VAL A 69 -7.70 -8.17 5.03
N THR A 70 -8.97 -8.60 5.21
CA THR A 70 -9.31 -9.98 5.56
C THR A 70 -9.30 -10.94 4.37
N GLY A 71 -9.26 -10.44 3.12
CA GLY A 71 -9.38 -11.31 1.96
C GLY A 71 -9.01 -10.62 0.64
N ALA A 72 -8.55 -11.42 -0.32
CA ALA A 72 -8.13 -11.00 -1.66
C ALA A 72 -9.31 -10.93 -2.63
N SER A 73 -10.41 -10.31 -2.24
CA SER A 73 -11.61 -10.15 -3.06
C SER A 73 -12.44 -8.96 -2.60
N LYS A 74 -13.45 -8.59 -3.38
CA LYS A 74 -14.41 -7.54 -3.02
C LYS A 74 -15.06 -7.74 -1.64
N ALA A 75 -15.22 -8.99 -1.20
CA ALA A 75 -15.78 -9.31 0.11
C ALA A 75 -14.80 -9.05 1.27
N GLY A 76 -13.50 -8.87 0.99
CA GLY A 76 -12.50 -8.48 1.98
C GLY A 76 -12.79 -7.09 2.55
N TYR A 77 -12.50 -6.88 3.82
CA TYR A 77 -12.66 -5.60 4.49
C TYR A 77 -11.42 -5.24 5.30
N SER A 78 -11.25 -3.95 5.60
CA SER A 78 -10.10 -3.43 6.33
C SER A 78 -10.05 -3.95 7.77
N VAL A 79 -8.85 -4.27 8.23
CA VAL A 79 -8.53 -4.67 9.62
C VAL A 79 -7.27 -3.95 10.07
N GLU A 80 -6.95 -4.08 11.36
CA GLU A 80 -5.69 -3.58 11.92
C GLU A 80 -4.52 -4.27 11.22
N VAL A 81 -3.48 -3.49 10.90
CA VAL A 81 -2.28 -3.99 10.19
C VAL A 81 -1.62 -5.12 11.00
N GLY A 82 -1.42 -6.25 10.35
CA GLY A 82 -0.92 -7.48 10.95
C GLY A 82 -2.00 -8.47 11.37
N ARG A 83 -3.27 -8.12 11.26
CA ARG A 83 -4.41 -9.03 11.50
C ARG A 83 -5.03 -9.58 10.22
N GLY A 84 -4.62 -9.06 9.07
CA GLY A 84 -5.14 -9.46 7.77
C GLY A 84 -4.28 -10.48 7.05
N ILE A 85 -4.38 -10.46 5.73
CA ILE A 85 -3.73 -11.45 4.86
C ILE A 85 -2.50 -10.91 4.12
N LEU A 86 -2.12 -9.64 4.32
CA LEU A 86 -0.98 -9.07 3.63
C LEU A 86 0.34 -9.53 4.26
N ASP A 87 1.33 -9.82 3.41
CA ASP A 87 2.71 -10.05 3.87
C ASP A 87 3.39 -8.72 4.17
N ILE A 88 3.04 -8.09 5.29
CA ILE A 88 3.63 -6.81 5.71
C ILE A 88 5.15 -6.90 5.86
N PRO A 89 5.74 -7.98 6.43
CA PRO A 89 7.19 -8.15 6.45
C PRO A 89 7.81 -8.22 5.05
N GLY A 90 7.18 -8.91 4.10
CA GLY A 90 7.60 -8.96 2.70
C GLY A 90 7.54 -7.60 2.04
N PHE A 91 6.46 -6.86 2.28
CA PHE A 91 6.29 -5.50 1.77
C PHE A 91 7.39 -4.55 2.29
N VAL A 92 7.70 -4.59 3.59
CA VAL A 92 8.80 -3.79 4.17
C VAL A 92 10.17 -4.17 3.58
N ARG A 93 10.42 -5.46 3.33
CA ARG A 93 11.64 -5.88 2.62
C ARG A 93 11.69 -5.31 1.20
N MET A 94 10.56 -5.28 0.50
CA MET A 94 10.47 -4.72 -0.85
C MET A 94 10.68 -3.20 -0.86
N LEU A 95 10.13 -2.45 0.09
CA LEU A 95 10.40 -1.01 0.25
C LEU A 95 11.91 -0.73 0.32
N ARG A 96 12.64 -1.55 1.09
CA ARG A 96 14.10 -1.42 1.21
C ARG A 96 14.83 -1.81 -0.05
N LYS A 97 14.44 -2.94 -0.66
CA LYS A 97 15.04 -3.44 -1.89
C LYS A 97 14.94 -2.41 -3.03
N THR A 98 13.79 -1.75 -3.13
CA THR A 98 13.53 -0.74 -4.17
C THR A 98 14.11 0.64 -3.83
N GLY A 99 14.56 0.84 -2.58
CA GLY A 99 15.04 2.15 -2.12
C GLY A 99 13.92 3.20 -2.03
N TYR A 100 12.68 2.77 -1.79
CA TYR A 100 11.56 3.69 -1.64
C TYR A 100 11.81 4.63 -0.45
N ASP A 101 11.80 5.93 -0.71
CA ASP A 101 12.05 7.01 0.26
C ASP A 101 10.84 7.95 0.45
N GLY A 102 9.71 7.60 -0.16
CA GLY A 102 8.46 8.34 -0.01
C GLY A 102 7.72 8.06 1.30
N VAL A 103 6.51 8.55 1.38
CA VAL A 103 5.65 8.40 2.57
C VAL A 103 4.92 7.06 2.55
N VAL A 104 4.77 6.44 3.74
CA VAL A 104 3.90 5.29 3.98
C VAL A 104 2.89 5.70 5.04
N SER A 105 1.69 6.01 4.61
CA SER A 105 0.60 6.52 5.46
C SER A 105 -0.34 5.40 5.87
N LEU A 106 -0.64 5.29 7.17
CA LEU A 106 -1.69 4.36 7.61
C LEU A 106 -3.06 4.86 7.17
N GLU A 107 -3.78 4.04 6.39
CA GLU A 107 -5.19 4.28 6.09
C GLU A 107 -6.06 3.32 6.90
N HIS A 108 -6.66 3.86 7.99
CA HIS A 108 -7.47 3.10 8.93
C HIS A 108 -8.95 3.29 8.65
N GLU A 109 -9.62 2.22 8.20
CA GLU A 109 -11.06 2.22 7.86
C GLU A 109 -11.87 1.29 8.77
N ARG A 110 -11.46 1.16 10.04
CA ARG A 110 -12.13 0.31 11.01
C ARG A 110 -12.54 1.09 12.25
N ASN A 111 -13.72 0.76 12.79
CA ASN A 111 -14.24 1.39 14.02
C ASN A 111 -14.10 2.93 14.04
N MET A 112 -14.61 3.60 13.01
CA MET A 112 -14.46 5.04 12.81
C MET A 112 -15.03 5.91 13.94
N LYS A 113 -15.79 5.33 14.88
CA LYS A 113 -16.28 6.04 16.09
C LYS A 113 -15.22 6.12 17.18
N ASP A 114 -14.34 5.12 17.26
CA ASP A 114 -13.21 5.07 18.20
C ASP A 114 -12.03 4.37 17.54
N PRO A 115 -11.30 5.06 16.63
CA PRO A 115 -10.25 4.45 15.84
C PRO A 115 -8.90 4.35 16.56
N PHE A 116 -8.72 5.03 17.70
CA PHE A 116 -7.41 5.23 18.31
C PHE A 116 -6.69 3.92 18.68
N ILE A 117 -7.43 2.93 19.20
CA ILE A 117 -6.85 1.64 19.58
C ILE A 117 -6.31 0.91 18.36
N GLY A 118 -7.12 0.82 17.28
CA GLY A 118 -6.72 0.17 16.02
C GLY A 118 -5.56 0.88 15.32
N ILE A 119 -5.55 2.22 15.33
CA ILE A 119 -4.44 3.02 14.80
C ILE A 119 -3.15 2.74 15.60
N ALA A 120 -3.22 2.78 16.94
CA ALA A 120 -2.06 2.53 17.79
C ALA A 120 -1.50 1.11 17.59
N GLU A 121 -2.36 0.10 17.48
CA GLU A 121 -1.98 -1.28 17.21
C GLU A 121 -1.30 -1.39 15.84
N SER A 122 -1.90 -0.87 14.78
CA SER A 122 -1.38 -0.91 13.42
C SER A 122 0.00 -0.26 13.30
N ILE A 123 0.15 0.94 13.89
CA ILE A 123 1.43 1.65 13.89
C ILE A 123 2.48 0.89 14.73
N GLY A 124 2.09 0.35 15.89
CA GLY A 124 2.97 -0.43 16.75
C GLY A 124 3.49 -1.69 16.06
N TYR A 125 2.61 -2.44 15.41
CA TYR A 125 2.96 -3.61 14.62
C TYR A 125 3.91 -3.24 13.46
N PHE A 126 3.55 -2.25 12.65
CA PHE A 126 4.37 -1.83 11.51
C PHE A 126 5.77 -1.38 11.94
N ARG A 127 5.88 -0.58 13.00
CA ARG A 127 7.17 -0.19 13.58
C ARG A 127 8.00 -1.40 14.03
N GLY A 128 7.37 -2.40 14.64
CA GLY A 128 8.02 -3.65 15.03
C GLY A 128 8.57 -4.40 13.82
N VAL A 129 7.77 -4.52 12.74
CA VAL A 129 8.21 -5.13 11.49
C VAL A 129 9.39 -4.36 10.89
N VAL A 130 9.30 -3.04 10.79
CA VAL A 130 10.40 -2.20 10.28
C VAL A 130 11.69 -2.41 11.09
N ALA A 131 11.59 -2.46 12.41
CA ALA A 131 12.76 -2.64 13.28
C ALA A 131 13.40 -4.03 13.14
N THR A 132 12.60 -5.07 12.87
CA THR A 132 13.08 -6.47 12.79
C THR A 132 13.48 -6.92 11.40
N THR A 133 13.01 -6.25 10.36
CA THR A 133 13.35 -6.54 8.96
C THR A 133 14.62 -5.79 8.49
N SER A 134 15.31 -5.05 9.38
CA SER A 134 16.60 -4.44 9.04
C SER A 134 17.56 -5.52 8.52
N ASP A 135 18.22 -5.26 7.40
CA ASP A 135 19.26 -6.14 6.87
C ASP A 135 20.31 -6.40 7.95
N ARG A 136 20.26 -7.58 8.57
CA ARG A 136 21.45 -8.13 9.18
C ARG A 136 22.35 -8.57 8.02
N GLN A 137 23.02 -7.60 7.38
CA GLN A 137 24.23 -7.96 6.65
C GLN A 137 25.20 -8.50 7.68
N LYS A 138 25.34 -9.83 7.68
CA LYS A 138 26.51 -10.49 8.25
C LYS A 138 27.62 -10.50 7.21
#